data_764a86def890276b16ff402e6df32f40
#
_entry.id   764a86def890276b16ff402e6df32f40
#
_cell.length_a   1.000
_cell.length_b   1.000
_cell.length_c   1.000
_cell.angle_alpha   90.00
_cell.angle_beta   90.00
_cell.angle_gamma   90.00
#
_symmetry.space_group_name_H-M   'P 1'
#
loop_
_entity.id
_entity.type
_entity.pdbx_description
1 polymer ?
#
loop_
_entity_poly.entity_id
_entity_poly.type
_entity_poly.pdbx_seq_one_letter_code
_entity_poly.pdbx_strand_id
1 'polypeptide(L)'
;MIPPKKPYRIKFSNKLKIFNFKVNDKKWTLIANAFDRSLIRNSIAYKISELMKFKFTARCEPVDVVLNENFQGNYFICDKIEVDKKRINITKMEKTDISEPNVTGGYVLEIDSLSSWEKNNFKTKRGIPGQIIYPEDDEITPEQANYIKNKLNQFEDEIYNGILDNIDLESYSKYFLVEEFCGDPDHVWSSFILQKKEMIIKFILAQFGILILLLIMMKDYILQARNLTFASNYVILLEQLGTSFRL
;
A
#
# COMPACT_ATOMS: atom_id res chain seq x y z
N MET A 1 -4.58 -1.13 -19.34
CA MET A 1 -4.64 0.17 -20.09
C MET A 1 -3.49 1.03 -19.62
N ILE A 2 -2.68 1.58 -20.53
CA ILE A 2 -1.60 2.51 -20.14
C ILE A 2 -2.24 3.86 -19.84
N PRO A 3 -2.00 4.45 -18.65
CA PRO A 3 -2.60 5.74 -18.32
C PRO A 3 -2.06 6.84 -19.26
N PRO A 4 -2.90 7.78 -19.69
CA PRO A 4 -2.49 8.87 -20.58
C PRO A 4 -1.51 9.84 -19.91
N LYS A 5 -1.43 9.82 -18.60
CA LYS A 5 -0.60 10.67 -17.76
C LYS A 5 0.27 9.81 -16.85
N LYS A 6 1.59 10.03 -16.90
CA LYS A 6 2.56 9.16 -16.21
C LYS A 6 2.82 9.65 -14.79
N PRO A 7 2.95 8.74 -13.81
CA PRO A 7 3.53 9.05 -12.51
C PRO A 7 5.04 9.27 -12.64
N TYR A 8 5.63 9.99 -11.67
CA TYR A 8 7.07 10.22 -11.63
C TYR A 8 7.63 9.91 -10.24
N ARG A 9 8.88 9.44 -10.22
CA ARG A 9 9.72 9.47 -9.01
C ARG A 9 10.71 10.62 -9.20
N ILE A 10 10.76 11.52 -8.22
CA ILE A 10 11.68 12.65 -8.24
C ILE A 10 12.74 12.51 -7.16
N LYS A 11 13.96 12.93 -7.47
CA LYS A 11 15.08 12.91 -6.53
C LYS A 11 15.80 14.25 -6.60
N PHE A 12 15.73 15.00 -5.51
CA PHE A 12 16.46 16.25 -5.36
C PHE A 12 17.94 15.99 -5.01
N SER A 13 18.81 16.91 -5.33
CA SER A 13 20.23 16.89 -4.96
C SER A 13 20.41 16.92 -3.44
N ASN A 14 19.59 17.70 -2.74
CA ASN A 14 19.60 17.86 -1.30
C ASN A 14 18.29 17.38 -0.66
N LYS A 15 18.34 17.05 0.65
CA LYS A 15 17.13 16.79 1.43
C LYS A 15 16.34 18.09 1.56
N LEU A 16 15.08 18.04 1.17
CA LEU A 16 14.15 19.17 1.26
C LEU A 16 12.97 18.80 2.14
N LYS A 17 12.52 19.77 2.92
CA LYS A 17 11.22 19.72 3.55
C LYS A 17 10.22 20.35 2.59
N ILE A 18 9.33 19.55 2.05
CA ILE A 18 8.28 20.00 1.14
C ILE A 18 6.99 20.18 1.95
N PHE A 19 6.34 21.32 1.79
CA PHE A 19 5.11 21.66 2.51
C PHE A 19 5.21 21.39 4.03
N ASN A 20 4.15 20.85 4.62
CA ASN A 20 4.07 20.48 6.03
C ASN A 20 4.45 19.02 6.31
N PHE A 21 5.17 18.37 5.39
CA PHE A 21 5.61 17.00 5.62
C PHE A 21 6.55 16.90 6.83
N LYS A 22 6.42 15.79 7.58
CA LYS A 22 7.21 15.56 8.81
C LYS A 22 8.67 15.22 8.52
N VAL A 23 8.98 14.85 7.27
CA VAL A 23 10.29 14.36 6.86
C VAL A 23 11.01 15.34 5.95
N ASN A 24 12.34 15.35 6.04
CA ASN A 24 13.21 15.95 5.06
C ASN A 24 13.79 14.83 4.21
N ASP A 25 13.48 14.82 2.93
CA ASP A 25 13.94 13.78 2.03
C ASP A 25 14.41 14.32 0.67
N LYS A 26 15.12 13.46 -0.04
CA LYS A 26 15.51 13.69 -1.44
C LYS A 26 14.52 13.05 -2.42
N LYS A 27 13.85 11.96 -2.01
CA LYS A 27 13.04 11.10 -2.88
C LYS A 27 11.56 11.31 -2.60
N TRP A 28 10.81 11.64 -3.64
CA TRP A 28 9.37 11.87 -3.59
C TRP A 28 8.67 11.19 -4.75
N THR A 29 7.39 10.90 -4.60
CA THR A 29 6.59 10.30 -5.66
C THR A 29 5.54 11.31 -6.12
N LEU A 30 5.37 11.44 -7.44
CA LEU A 30 4.29 12.20 -8.06
C LEU A 30 3.24 11.23 -8.61
N ILE A 31 2.08 11.16 -7.96
CA ILE A 31 0.94 10.36 -8.40
C ILE A 31 0.14 11.17 -9.41
N ALA A 32 -0.12 10.58 -10.58
CA ALA A 32 -0.62 11.32 -11.74
C ALA A 32 -2.11 11.67 -11.70
N ASN A 33 -2.93 11.05 -10.83
CA ASN A 33 -4.39 11.18 -10.80
C ASN A 33 -5.06 10.98 -12.18
N ALA A 34 -4.46 10.13 -13.04
CA ALA A 34 -4.82 10.03 -14.45
C ALA A 34 -6.25 9.58 -14.71
N PHE A 35 -6.81 8.78 -13.80
CA PHE A 35 -8.15 8.21 -13.90
C PHE A 35 -9.15 8.85 -12.91
N ASP A 36 -8.67 9.75 -12.06
CA ASP A 36 -9.53 10.44 -11.09
C ASP A 36 -9.91 11.83 -11.60
N ARG A 37 -11.09 11.94 -12.22
CA ARG A 37 -11.63 13.22 -12.68
C ARG A 37 -11.97 14.18 -11.53
N SER A 38 -12.21 13.66 -10.34
CA SER A 38 -12.49 14.48 -9.15
C SER A 38 -11.23 15.04 -8.50
N LEU A 39 -10.07 14.42 -8.74
CA LEU A 39 -8.76 14.73 -8.15
C LEU A 39 -8.70 14.64 -6.61
N ILE A 40 -9.68 14.01 -5.96
CA ILE A 40 -9.77 13.96 -4.48
C ILE A 40 -9.83 12.56 -3.89
N ARG A 41 -9.95 11.52 -4.71
CA ARG A 41 -10.15 10.14 -4.20
C ARG A 41 -9.01 9.68 -3.32
N ASN A 42 -7.76 9.84 -3.76
CA ASN A 42 -6.59 9.53 -2.96
C ASN A 42 -6.56 10.35 -1.66
N SER A 43 -6.90 11.65 -1.72
CA SER A 43 -6.97 12.50 -0.52
C SER A 43 -7.99 11.97 0.50
N ILE A 44 -9.15 11.50 0.03
CA ILE A 44 -10.19 10.93 0.90
C ILE A 44 -9.68 9.65 1.55
N ALA A 45 -9.08 8.73 0.78
CA ALA A 45 -8.54 7.49 1.31
C ALA A 45 -7.43 7.72 2.35
N TYR A 46 -6.49 8.62 2.08
CA TYR A 46 -5.47 9.00 3.05
C TYR A 46 -6.08 9.64 4.30
N LYS A 47 -7.12 10.46 4.13
CA LYS A 47 -7.80 11.07 5.26
C LYS A 47 -8.54 10.05 6.13
N ILE A 48 -9.19 9.07 5.52
CA ILE A 48 -9.83 7.97 6.24
C ILE A 48 -8.77 7.16 7.00
N SER A 49 -7.62 6.85 6.37
CA SER A 49 -6.52 6.14 7.02
C SER A 49 -5.97 6.88 8.25
N GLU A 50 -5.84 8.21 8.16
CA GLU A 50 -5.46 9.04 9.31
C GLU A 50 -6.49 8.97 10.44
N LEU A 51 -7.79 9.10 10.12
CA LEU A 51 -8.88 9.03 11.09
C LEU A 51 -8.95 7.66 11.76
N MET A 52 -8.69 6.59 11.03
CA MET A 52 -8.60 5.22 11.56
C MET A 52 -7.30 4.94 12.30
N LYS A 53 -6.38 5.91 12.36
CA LYS A 53 -5.10 5.81 13.06
C LYS A 53 -4.25 4.62 12.59
N PHE A 54 -4.09 4.49 11.28
CA PHE A 54 -3.09 3.58 10.76
C PHE A 54 -1.70 3.93 11.27
N LYS A 55 -0.86 2.93 11.51
CA LYS A 55 0.51 3.14 12.02
C LYS A 55 1.36 3.98 11.09
N PHE A 56 1.09 3.85 9.78
CA PHE A 56 1.66 4.71 8.75
C PHE A 56 0.56 5.05 7.74
N THR A 57 0.49 6.32 7.37
CA THR A 57 -0.28 6.82 6.22
C THR A 57 0.65 7.75 5.46
N ALA A 58 0.84 7.49 4.18
CA ALA A 58 1.61 8.38 3.32
C ALA A 58 0.94 9.76 3.29
N ARG A 59 1.74 10.81 3.35
CA ARG A 59 1.24 12.17 3.20
C ARG A 59 1.34 12.56 1.76
N CYS A 60 0.30 13.16 1.28
CA CYS A 60 0.20 13.63 -0.09
C CYS A 60 -0.40 15.02 -0.11
N GLU A 61 0.16 15.88 -0.95
CA GLU A 61 -0.34 17.23 -1.20
C GLU A 61 -0.61 17.41 -2.69
N PRO A 62 -1.71 18.04 -3.08
CA PRO A 62 -1.98 18.33 -4.47
C PRO A 62 -1.02 19.40 -4.99
N VAL A 63 -0.48 19.18 -6.17
CA VAL A 63 0.43 20.09 -6.85
C VAL A 63 0.16 20.14 -8.35
N ASP A 64 0.36 21.28 -8.94
CA ASP A 64 0.43 21.41 -10.39
C ASP A 64 1.89 21.26 -10.85
N VAL A 65 2.11 20.41 -11.84
CA VAL A 65 3.44 20.09 -12.33
C VAL A 65 3.69 20.77 -13.66
N VAL A 66 4.81 21.49 -13.74
CA VAL A 66 5.38 22.00 -14.99
C VAL A 66 6.71 21.28 -15.23
N LEU A 67 6.84 20.59 -16.34
CA LEU A 67 8.05 19.87 -16.73
C LEU A 67 8.56 20.43 -18.05
N ASN A 68 9.79 20.98 -18.02
CA ASN A 68 10.40 21.61 -19.19
C ASN A 68 9.46 22.63 -19.85
N GLU A 69 8.94 23.56 -19.06
CA GLU A 69 8.01 24.63 -19.46
C GLU A 69 6.62 24.15 -19.93
N ASN A 70 6.38 22.84 -19.95
CA ASN A 70 5.09 22.26 -20.33
C ASN A 70 4.27 21.88 -19.09
N PHE A 71 3.05 22.38 -19.04
CA PHE A 71 2.10 22.05 -17.98
C PHE A 71 1.63 20.60 -18.11
N GLN A 72 1.86 19.79 -17.05
CA GLN A 72 1.51 18.38 -16.98
C GLN A 72 0.18 18.14 -16.24
N GLY A 73 -0.38 19.18 -15.65
CA GLY A 73 -1.61 19.11 -14.87
C GLY A 73 -1.38 18.79 -13.39
N ASN A 74 -2.47 18.46 -12.72
CA ASN A 74 -2.46 18.20 -11.28
C ASN A 74 -1.91 16.82 -10.93
N TYR A 75 -1.05 16.76 -9.92
CA TYR A 75 -0.49 15.56 -9.31
C TYR A 75 -0.66 15.59 -7.80
N PHE A 76 -0.46 14.45 -7.15
CA PHE A 76 -0.15 14.42 -5.72
C PHE A 76 1.36 14.20 -5.55
N ILE A 77 2.02 15.08 -4.80
CA ILE A 77 3.36 14.80 -4.31
C ILE A 77 3.23 14.06 -2.98
N CYS A 78 3.83 12.88 -2.90
CA CYS A 78 3.64 11.96 -1.79
C CYS A 78 4.95 11.52 -1.16
N ASP A 79 4.90 11.21 0.15
CA ASP A 79 5.96 10.49 0.84
C ASP A 79 6.23 9.16 0.16
N LYS A 80 7.51 8.80 0.05
CA LYS A 80 7.91 7.44 -0.35
C LYS A 80 7.69 6.48 0.82
N ILE A 81 7.28 5.25 0.51
CA ILE A 81 7.31 4.13 1.45
C ILE A 81 8.78 3.85 1.77
N GLU A 82 9.17 4.06 3.02
CA GLU A 82 10.55 3.92 3.46
C GLU A 82 10.61 3.63 4.96
N VAL A 83 11.63 2.88 5.38
CA VAL A 83 11.88 2.60 6.79
C VAL A 83 12.55 3.80 7.44
N ASP A 84 11.79 4.53 8.25
CA ASP A 84 12.22 5.70 9.02
C ASP A 84 11.34 5.85 10.26
N LYS A 85 11.87 6.47 11.33
CA LYS A 85 11.15 6.71 12.60
C LYS A 85 9.84 7.51 12.43
N LYS A 86 9.74 8.32 11.37
CA LYS A 86 8.55 9.14 11.07
C LYS A 86 7.66 8.55 9.97
N ARG A 87 8.06 7.41 9.41
CA ARG A 87 7.35 6.66 8.36
C ARG A 87 7.08 5.24 8.84
N ILE A 88 7.62 4.22 8.18
CA ILE A 88 7.53 2.83 8.64
C ILE A 88 8.59 2.62 9.72
N ASN A 89 8.16 2.63 10.98
CA ASN A 89 9.05 2.53 12.12
C ASN A 89 9.24 1.07 12.52
N ILE A 90 10.18 0.41 11.85
CA ILE A 90 10.65 -0.95 12.14
C ILE A 90 12.15 -0.95 12.33
N THR A 91 12.69 -2.03 12.88
CA THR A 91 14.15 -2.20 13.08
C THR A 91 14.85 -2.18 11.74
N LYS A 92 15.88 -1.35 11.63
CA LYS A 92 16.75 -1.35 10.46
C LYS A 92 17.59 -2.61 10.45
N MET A 93 17.86 -3.10 9.25
CA MET A 93 18.69 -4.26 9.03
C MET A 93 20.01 -3.87 8.38
N GLU A 94 21.07 -4.52 8.85
CA GLU A 94 22.39 -4.40 8.28
C GLU A 94 22.73 -5.68 7.47
N LYS A 95 23.68 -5.61 6.55
CA LYS A 95 24.13 -6.80 5.77
C LYS A 95 24.70 -7.92 6.63
N THR A 96 25.12 -7.60 7.84
CA THR A 96 25.65 -8.55 8.82
C THR A 96 24.57 -9.32 9.58
N ASP A 97 23.30 -8.90 9.47
CA ASP A 97 22.16 -9.50 10.17
C ASP A 97 21.65 -10.74 9.43
N ILE A 98 22.47 -11.79 9.40
CA ILE A 98 22.22 -13.01 8.62
C ILE A 98 21.82 -14.22 9.45
N SER A 99 21.81 -14.09 10.79
CA SER A 99 21.46 -15.17 11.73
C SER A 99 20.57 -14.65 12.86
N GLU A 100 19.85 -15.54 13.54
CA GLU A 100 19.05 -15.18 14.70
C GLU A 100 19.93 -14.67 15.85
N PRO A 101 19.46 -13.68 16.64
CA PRO A 101 18.15 -13.02 16.54
C PRO A 101 18.06 -11.92 15.46
N ASN A 102 19.17 -11.43 14.94
CA ASN A 102 19.23 -10.21 14.12
C ASN A 102 18.51 -10.36 12.78
N VAL A 103 18.60 -11.51 12.12
CA VAL A 103 17.88 -11.77 10.86
C VAL A 103 16.37 -11.68 11.00
N THR A 104 15.84 -11.74 12.23
CA THR A 104 14.41 -11.58 12.50
C THR A 104 13.91 -10.13 12.36
N GLY A 105 14.82 -9.16 12.17
CA GLY A 105 14.58 -7.73 12.15
C GLY A 105 13.46 -7.25 11.24
N GLY A 106 13.45 -5.96 10.93
CA GLY A 106 12.37 -5.32 10.17
C GLY A 106 12.39 -5.65 8.68
N TYR A 107 11.24 -6.04 8.13
CA TYR A 107 11.04 -6.21 6.69
C TYR A 107 9.80 -5.46 6.22
N VAL A 108 9.82 -4.98 4.99
CA VAL A 108 8.65 -4.47 4.28
C VAL A 108 8.49 -5.27 2.99
N LEU A 109 7.32 -5.83 2.81
CA LEU A 109 6.95 -6.62 1.64
C LEU A 109 5.79 -5.96 0.94
N GLU A 110 5.69 -6.15 -0.36
CA GLU A 110 4.54 -5.78 -1.17
C GLU A 110 4.01 -7.02 -1.86
N ILE A 111 2.73 -7.29 -1.71
CA ILE A 111 2.02 -8.25 -2.53
C ILE A 111 1.56 -7.50 -3.77
N ASP A 112 2.05 -7.95 -4.92
CA ASP A 112 1.73 -7.31 -6.20
C ASP A 112 1.80 -8.33 -7.33
N SER A 113 0.75 -8.41 -8.11
CA SER A 113 0.65 -9.27 -9.29
C SER A 113 1.69 -8.94 -10.38
N LEU A 114 2.20 -7.72 -10.40
CA LEU A 114 3.21 -7.25 -11.34
C LEU A 114 4.65 -7.34 -10.80
N SER A 115 4.84 -7.87 -9.60
CA SER A 115 6.16 -7.96 -8.93
C SER A 115 7.22 -8.76 -9.69
N SER A 116 6.83 -9.58 -10.68
CA SER A 116 7.78 -10.36 -11.50
C SER A 116 8.81 -9.51 -12.25
N TRP A 117 8.57 -8.23 -12.41
CA TRP A 117 9.49 -7.26 -13.03
C TRP A 117 10.52 -6.68 -12.06
N GLU A 118 10.32 -6.90 -10.75
CA GLU A 118 11.18 -6.36 -9.71
C GLU A 118 12.32 -7.35 -9.37
N LYS A 119 13.46 -6.82 -8.93
CA LYS A 119 14.65 -7.65 -8.65
C LYS A 119 14.43 -8.61 -7.48
N ASN A 120 13.86 -8.12 -6.38
CA ASN A 120 13.61 -8.91 -5.16
C ASN A 120 12.20 -9.48 -5.12
N ASN A 121 11.71 -9.93 -6.30
CA ASN A 121 10.42 -10.59 -6.36
C ASN A 121 10.46 -11.98 -5.70
N PHE A 122 9.28 -12.42 -5.30
CA PHE A 122 9.05 -13.78 -4.82
C PHE A 122 7.67 -14.29 -5.25
N LYS A 123 7.53 -15.60 -5.16
CA LYS A 123 6.21 -16.24 -5.06
C LYS A 123 6.17 -17.05 -3.78
N THR A 124 5.06 -16.99 -3.06
CA THR A 124 4.84 -17.88 -1.93
C THR A 124 4.62 -19.31 -2.40
N LYS A 125 4.64 -20.26 -1.47
CA LYS A 125 4.35 -21.67 -1.72
C LYS A 125 2.98 -21.88 -2.38
N ARG A 126 1.99 -21.01 -2.09
CA ARG A 126 0.64 -21.06 -2.67
C ARG A 126 0.50 -20.19 -3.93
N GLY A 127 1.58 -19.58 -4.38
CA GLY A 127 1.63 -18.84 -5.63
C GLY A 127 1.32 -17.35 -5.53
N ILE A 128 1.21 -16.77 -4.34
CA ILE A 128 1.00 -15.34 -4.16
C ILE A 128 2.28 -14.59 -4.57
N PRO A 129 2.22 -13.70 -5.56
CA PRO A 129 3.36 -12.93 -6.02
C PRO A 129 3.60 -11.70 -5.13
N GLY A 130 4.86 -11.31 -5.00
CA GLY A 130 5.23 -10.11 -4.26
C GLY A 130 6.68 -9.73 -4.44
N GLN A 131 7.09 -8.66 -3.75
CA GLN A 131 8.46 -8.19 -3.72
C GLN A 131 8.87 -7.77 -2.30
N ILE A 132 10.18 -7.81 -2.04
CA ILE A 132 10.76 -7.27 -0.82
C ILE A 132 11.13 -5.82 -1.10
N ILE A 133 10.45 -4.87 -0.42
CA ILE A 133 10.74 -3.44 -0.53
C ILE A 133 11.90 -3.06 0.40
N TYR A 134 11.95 -3.69 1.58
CA TYR A 134 13.02 -3.43 2.55
C TYR A 134 13.45 -4.74 3.21
N PRO A 135 14.77 -5.00 3.33
CA PRO A 135 15.90 -4.18 2.85
C PRO A 135 15.89 -3.91 1.34
N GLU A 136 16.48 -2.77 0.90
CA GLU A 136 16.51 -2.39 -0.52
C GLU A 136 17.33 -3.40 -1.35
N ASP A 137 17.15 -3.40 -2.68
CA ASP A 137 17.70 -4.40 -3.62
C ASP A 137 19.23 -4.58 -3.56
N ASP A 138 19.96 -3.52 -3.24
CA ASP A 138 21.42 -3.51 -3.14
C ASP A 138 21.95 -3.75 -1.72
N GLU A 139 21.04 -3.85 -0.76
CA GLU A 139 21.34 -4.02 0.66
C GLU A 139 20.96 -5.40 1.20
N ILE A 140 19.93 -6.04 0.64
CA ILE A 140 19.45 -7.34 1.11
C ILE A 140 20.43 -8.47 0.79
N THR A 141 20.66 -9.36 1.75
CA THR A 141 21.46 -10.58 1.53
C THR A 141 20.60 -11.78 1.16
N PRO A 142 21.17 -12.82 0.53
CA PRO A 142 20.44 -14.07 0.23
C PRO A 142 19.83 -14.71 1.49
N GLU A 143 20.53 -14.66 2.62
CA GLU A 143 20.09 -15.22 3.90
C GLU A 143 18.83 -14.49 4.41
N GLN A 144 18.85 -13.16 4.37
CA GLN A 144 17.71 -12.32 4.75
C GLN A 144 16.51 -12.57 3.83
N ALA A 145 16.75 -12.62 2.51
CA ALA A 145 15.69 -12.89 1.55
C ALA A 145 15.06 -14.27 1.75
N ASN A 146 15.88 -15.29 2.00
CA ASN A 146 15.40 -16.65 2.28
C ASN A 146 14.65 -16.72 3.61
N TYR A 147 15.15 -16.05 4.64
CA TYR A 147 14.49 -15.98 5.94
C TYR A 147 13.06 -15.43 5.81
N ILE A 148 12.90 -14.26 5.18
CA ILE A 148 11.57 -13.62 5.11
C ILE A 148 10.61 -14.39 4.20
N LYS A 149 11.08 -14.98 3.09
CA LYS A 149 10.27 -15.86 2.24
C LYS A 149 9.76 -17.10 2.99
N ASN A 150 10.63 -17.72 3.79
CA ASN A 150 10.24 -18.88 4.61
C ASN A 150 9.22 -18.49 5.69
N LYS A 151 9.40 -17.32 6.34
CA LYS A 151 8.45 -16.81 7.32
C LYS A 151 7.10 -16.47 6.68
N LEU A 152 7.10 -15.91 5.48
CA LEU A 152 5.87 -15.64 4.75
C LEU A 152 5.11 -16.93 4.37
N ASN A 153 5.83 -17.97 3.93
CA ASN A 153 5.26 -19.27 3.65
C ASN A 153 4.67 -19.93 4.90
N GLN A 154 5.38 -19.86 6.03
CA GLN A 154 4.89 -20.35 7.32
C GLN A 154 3.61 -19.61 7.71
N PHE A 155 3.61 -18.30 7.61
CA PHE A 155 2.46 -17.46 7.90
C PHE A 155 1.24 -17.78 7.00
N GLU A 156 1.47 -18.00 5.72
CA GLU A 156 0.44 -18.42 4.78
C GLU A 156 -0.18 -19.80 5.18
N ASP A 157 0.66 -20.73 5.61
CA ASP A 157 0.19 -22.04 6.12
C ASP A 157 -0.60 -21.89 7.43
N GLU A 158 -0.18 -21.01 8.34
CA GLU A 158 -0.88 -20.71 9.60
C GLU A 158 -2.29 -20.16 9.32
N ILE A 159 -2.41 -19.15 8.46
CA ILE A 159 -3.71 -18.60 8.07
C ILE A 159 -4.60 -19.66 7.43
N TYR A 160 -4.06 -20.44 6.52
CA TYR A 160 -4.82 -21.50 5.85
C TYR A 160 -5.37 -22.54 6.84
N ASN A 161 -4.67 -22.77 7.95
CA ASN A 161 -5.11 -23.66 9.04
C ASN A 161 -5.93 -22.94 10.12
N GLY A 162 -6.33 -21.68 9.92
CA GLY A 162 -7.12 -20.90 10.86
C GLY A 162 -6.35 -20.37 12.06
N ILE A 163 -5.01 -20.37 12.02
CA ILE A 163 -4.15 -19.84 13.07
C ILE A 163 -3.89 -18.36 12.77
N LEU A 164 -4.35 -17.48 13.66
CA LEU A 164 -4.31 -16.03 13.47
C LEU A 164 -3.36 -15.30 14.46
N ASP A 165 -2.52 -16.04 15.18
CA ASP A 165 -1.68 -15.49 16.25
C ASP A 165 -0.64 -14.48 15.72
N ASN A 166 -0.19 -14.68 14.49
CA ASN A 166 0.81 -13.86 13.82
C ASN A 166 0.22 -12.73 12.96
N ILE A 167 -1.11 -12.50 13.02
CA ILE A 167 -1.78 -11.38 12.37
C ILE A 167 -2.02 -10.26 13.37
N ASP A 168 -1.74 -9.00 12.99
CA ASP A 168 -2.31 -7.83 13.66
C ASP A 168 -3.76 -7.63 13.17
N LEU A 169 -4.71 -8.33 13.83
CA LEU A 169 -6.12 -8.32 13.44
C LEU A 169 -6.71 -6.90 13.43
N GLU A 170 -6.27 -6.01 14.33
CA GLU A 170 -6.71 -4.62 14.32
C GLU A 170 -6.29 -3.91 13.03
N SER A 171 -5.03 -4.05 12.67
CA SER A 171 -4.48 -3.46 11.44
C SER A 171 -5.17 -4.04 10.19
N TYR A 172 -5.34 -5.35 10.15
CA TYR A 172 -6.03 -6.02 9.05
C TYR A 172 -7.50 -5.58 8.92
N SER A 173 -8.23 -5.53 10.04
CA SER A 173 -9.65 -5.12 10.03
C SER A 173 -9.81 -3.67 9.57
N LYS A 174 -8.94 -2.77 10.01
CA LYS A 174 -8.94 -1.37 9.54
C LYS A 174 -8.73 -1.30 8.03
N TYR A 175 -7.75 -2.02 7.53
CA TYR A 175 -7.48 -2.08 6.10
C TYR A 175 -8.68 -2.60 5.33
N PHE A 176 -9.17 -3.78 5.70
CA PHE A 176 -10.31 -4.40 5.05
C PHE A 176 -11.52 -3.45 4.99
N LEU A 177 -11.82 -2.76 6.09
CA LEU A 177 -12.93 -1.80 6.14
C LEU A 177 -12.72 -0.62 5.20
N VAL A 178 -11.50 -0.11 5.09
CA VAL A 178 -11.22 1.02 4.19
C VAL A 178 -11.29 0.59 2.73
N GLU A 179 -10.73 -0.56 2.39
CA GLU A 179 -10.76 -1.09 1.03
C GLU A 179 -12.19 -1.42 0.60
N GLU A 180 -12.98 -2.05 1.46
CA GLU A 180 -14.38 -2.30 1.22
C GLU A 180 -15.18 -1.00 1.07
N PHE A 181 -14.93 -0.01 1.95
CA PHE A 181 -15.58 1.30 1.85
C PHE A 181 -15.22 2.04 0.56
N CYS A 182 -13.97 1.97 0.17
CA CYS A 182 -13.49 2.55 -1.07
C CYS A 182 -13.90 1.73 -2.30
N GLY A 183 -14.25 0.47 -2.14
CA GLY A 183 -14.61 -0.46 -3.20
C GLY A 183 -13.40 -0.79 -4.10
N ASP A 184 -12.17 -1.02 -3.59
CA ASP A 184 -10.98 -1.31 -4.37
C ASP A 184 -10.96 -2.77 -4.87
N PRO A 185 -11.13 -3.09 -6.18
CA PRO A 185 -11.06 -4.45 -6.70
C PRO A 185 -9.64 -5.02 -6.68
N ASP A 186 -8.62 -4.16 -6.66
CA ASP A 186 -7.23 -4.57 -6.74
C ASP A 186 -6.59 -4.82 -5.37
N HIS A 187 -7.30 -4.51 -4.28
CA HIS A 187 -6.76 -4.48 -2.91
C HIS A 187 -6.08 -5.79 -2.45
N VAL A 188 -6.42 -6.94 -3.03
CA VAL A 188 -5.78 -8.23 -2.70
C VAL A 188 -4.67 -8.63 -3.66
N TRP A 189 -4.53 -7.93 -4.79
CA TRP A 189 -3.63 -8.33 -5.88
C TRP A 189 -2.53 -7.34 -6.20
N SER A 190 -2.64 -6.11 -5.69
CA SER A 190 -1.70 -5.04 -6.02
C SER A 190 -1.51 -4.09 -4.84
N SER A 191 -0.26 -3.67 -4.64
CA SER A 191 0.11 -2.64 -3.67
C SER A 191 -0.27 -2.93 -2.21
N PHE A 192 -0.40 -4.21 -1.85
CA PHE A 192 -0.68 -4.64 -0.50
C PHE A 192 0.63 -4.70 0.30
N ILE A 193 0.83 -3.73 1.20
CA ILE A 193 2.07 -3.60 1.95
C ILE A 193 1.98 -4.33 3.28
N LEU A 194 2.92 -5.24 3.48
CA LEU A 194 3.12 -5.98 4.72
C LEU A 194 4.40 -5.50 5.40
N GLN A 195 4.37 -5.27 6.69
CA GLN A 195 5.59 -5.08 7.46
C GLN A 195 5.73 -6.14 8.54
N LYS A 196 6.94 -6.62 8.70
CA LYS A 196 7.35 -7.46 9.81
C LYS A 196 8.17 -6.63 10.80
N LYS A 197 7.70 -6.58 12.03
CA LYS A 197 8.46 -6.04 13.16
C LYS A 197 8.99 -7.21 13.97
N GLU A 198 10.23 -7.12 14.50
CA GLU A 198 10.91 -8.11 15.33
C GLU A 198 10.02 -9.28 15.82
N MET A 199 10.36 -10.50 15.45
CA MET A 199 9.72 -11.77 15.86
C MET A 199 8.24 -11.99 15.50
N ILE A 200 7.46 -10.96 15.14
CA ILE A 200 6.04 -11.06 14.82
C ILE A 200 5.83 -10.54 13.39
N ILE A 201 5.20 -11.35 12.52
CA ILE A 201 4.68 -10.85 11.25
C ILE A 201 3.39 -10.10 11.59
N LYS A 202 3.51 -8.77 11.67
CA LYS A 202 2.33 -7.92 11.81
C LYS A 202 2.01 -7.30 10.47
N PHE A 203 0.83 -7.56 9.96
CA PHE A 203 0.29 -6.84 8.83
C PHE A 203 0.04 -5.41 9.25
N ILE A 204 0.84 -4.51 8.76
CA ILE A 204 0.57 -3.09 8.83
C ILE A 204 0.42 -2.63 7.41
N LEU A 205 -0.78 -2.21 7.10
CA LEU A 205 -1.11 -1.70 5.81
C LEU A 205 -0.77 -0.24 5.74
N ALA A 206 0.17 0.02 4.92
CA ALA A 206 0.56 1.36 4.58
C ALA A 206 0.45 1.48 3.08
N GLN A 207 -0.58 2.14 2.68
CA GLN A 207 -0.73 2.76 1.39
C GLN A 207 -1.71 2.10 0.41
N PHE A 208 -2.67 2.92 0.06
CA PHE A 208 -3.53 2.80 -1.10
C PHE A 208 -2.71 3.10 -2.35
N GLY A 209 -2.23 2.05 -3.01
CA GLY A 209 -1.77 2.17 -4.36
C GLY A 209 -2.99 2.28 -5.26
N ILE A 210 -3.26 3.43 -5.80
CA ILE A 210 -4.18 3.64 -6.92
C ILE A 210 -5.66 3.27 -6.66
N LEU A 211 -6.30 3.99 -5.77
CA LEU A 211 -7.77 4.05 -5.66
C LEU A 211 -8.48 4.58 -6.94
N ILE A 212 -7.71 4.85 -7.97
CA ILE A 212 -8.14 5.62 -9.15
C ILE A 212 -9.00 4.81 -10.11
N LEU A 213 -8.80 3.49 -10.20
CA LEU A 213 -9.51 2.66 -11.19
C LEU A 213 -10.95 2.39 -10.79
N LEU A 214 -11.27 2.50 -9.54
CA LEU A 214 -12.40 1.85 -8.94
C LEU A 214 -13.74 2.50 -9.09
N LEU A 215 -13.83 3.79 -8.83
CA LEU A 215 -15.11 4.49 -8.94
C LEU A 215 -15.58 4.65 -10.40
N ILE A 216 -14.71 4.39 -11.37
CA ILE A 216 -15.10 4.32 -12.78
C ILE A 216 -15.70 2.95 -13.10
N MET A 217 -15.11 1.88 -12.57
CA MET A 217 -15.62 0.52 -12.77
C MET A 217 -16.88 0.22 -11.93
N MET A 218 -17.05 0.88 -10.77
CA MET A 218 -18.26 0.69 -9.95
C MET A 218 -19.54 1.00 -10.71
N LYS A 219 -19.54 1.99 -11.62
CA LYS A 219 -20.76 2.26 -12.43
C LYS A 219 -21.12 1.05 -13.27
N ASP A 220 -20.13 0.39 -13.88
CA ASP A 220 -20.36 -0.77 -14.73
C ASP A 220 -20.52 -2.05 -13.90
N TYR A 221 -19.83 -2.15 -12.75
CA TYR A 221 -19.92 -3.29 -11.85
C TYR A 221 -21.21 -3.33 -11.03
N ILE A 222 -21.70 -2.18 -10.56
CA ILE A 222 -23.04 -2.08 -9.93
C ILE A 222 -24.14 -2.45 -10.93
N LEU A 223 -23.97 -2.14 -12.20
CA LEU A 223 -24.91 -2.56 -13.25
C LEU A 223 -24.84 -4.07 -13.55
N GLN A 224 -23.67 -4.69 -13.38
CA GLN A 224 -23.51 -6.15 -13.54
C GLN A 224 -23.76 -6.93 -12.24
N ALA A 225 -23.49 -6.38 -11.08
CA ALA A 225 -23.61 -7.03 -9.77
C ALA A 225 -25.06 -7.11 -9.24
N ARG A 226 -26.07 -6.76 -10.04
CA ARG A 226 -27.47 -7.06 -9.70
C ARG A 226 -27.74 -8.54 -9.38
N ASN A 227 -26.77 -9.41 -9.60
CA ASN A 227 -26.84 -10.85 -9.32
C ASN A 227 -25.83 -11.36 -8.28
N LEU A 228 -25.05 -10.50 -7.62
CA LEU A 228 -24.11 -10.92 -6.58
C LEU A 228 -24.56 -10.40 -5.21
N THR A 229 -24.69 -11.34 -4.28
CA THR A 229 -25.19 -11.15 -2.89
C THR A 229 -24.40 -10.13 -2.06
N PHE A 230 -23.19 -9.73 -2.51
CA PHE A 230 -22.36 -8.74 -1.84
C PHE A 230 -22.89 -7.30 -1.93
N ALA A 231 -23.45 -6.91 -3.07
CA ALA A 231 -23.98 -5.55 -3.26
C ALA A 231 -25.21 -5.27 -2.38
N SER A 232 -26.02 -6.30 -2.07
CA SER A 232 -27.20 -6.16 -1.21
C SER A 232 -26.84 -5.90 0.25
N ASN A 233 -25.73 -6.47 0.76
CA ASN A 233 -25.28 -6.23 2.13
C ASN A 233 -24.70 -4.83 2.32
N TYR A 234 -24.13 -4.24 1.28
CA TYR A 234 -23.57 -2.88 1.32
C TYR A 234 -24.66 -1.79 1.37
N VAL A 235 -25.70 -1.96 0.58
CA VAL A 235 -26.86 -1.04 0.58
C VAL A 235 -27.54 -1.07 1.95
N ILE A 236 -27.69 -2.24 2.56
CA ILE A 236 -28.27 -2.39 3.89
C ILE A 236 -27.44 -1.72 4.98
N LEU A 237 -26.10 -1.82 4.89
CA LEU A 237 -25.20 -1.18 5.88
C LEU A 237 -25.22 0.35 5.78
N LEU A 238 -25.33 0.91 4.58
CA LEU A 238 -25.45 2.36 4.36
C LEU A 238 -26.81 2.89 4.81
N GLU A 239 -27.89 2.13 4.61
CA GLU A 239 -29.22 2.47 5.11
C GLU A 239 -29.28 2.43 6.64
N GLN A 240 -28.63 1.46 7.28
CA GLN A 240 -28.55 1.38 8.75
C GLN A 240 -27.71 2.51 9.37
N LEU A 241 -26.79 3.12 8.62
CA LEU A 241 -26.00 4.28 9.05
C LEU A 241 -26.69 5.61 8.78
N GLY A 242 -27.96 5.62 8.30
CA GLY A 242 -28.78 6.81 8.10
C GLY A 242 -28.35 7.71 6.94
N THR A 243 -27.51 7.20 6.04
CA THR A 243 -27.11 7.91 4.83
C THR A 243 -28.00 7.51 3.66
N SER A 244 -29.07 8.29 3.42
CA SER A 244 -29.87 8.14 2.20
C SER A 244 -29.09 8.72 1.01
N PHE A 245 -28.50 7.88 0.19
CA PHE A 245 -28.07 8.27 -1.15
C PHE A 245 -29.24 8.06 -2.12
N ARG A 246 -29.83 9.17 -2.61
CA ARG A 246 -30.64 9.14 -3.82
C ARG A 246 -29.69 9.17 -5.02
N LEU A 247 -29.76 8.13 -5.84
CA LEU A 247 -29.20 8.09 -7.20
C LEU A 247 -29.94 9.07 -8.12
#